data_3166db9fd20f1a7a35f7b676651a06c1
#
_entry.id   3166db9fd20f1a7a35f7b676651a06c1
#
_cell.length_a   1.000
_cell.length_b   1.000
_cell.length_c   1.000
_cell.angle_alpha   90.00
_cell.angle_beta   90.00
_cell.angle_gamma   90.00
#
_symmetry.space_group_name_H-M   'P 1'
#
loop_
_entity.id
_entity.type
_entity.pdbx_description
1 polymer ?
#
loop_
_entity_poly.entity_id
_entity_poly.type
_entity_poly.pdbx_seq_one_letter_code
_entity_poly.pdbx_strand_id
1 'polypeptide(L)'
;LSTPSEKALEEKAEAFINSHPSSLVSIYLLEKYFVQKPQPDFSLIKEMTEHMTGGLKDRPYVDELLDLIQEEEKVSVGKTIPYVNLPNAKGTQISRTSFKDKYLLIHFWASWDPQSMEANAALRRIYKKEEKNKLFALWGISLDIDRKEWEEAIKRDTLKWEQSCDFSGWNTAPIKQLAIQALPANLFLSPSGKIEGKNMSEEDI
;
A
#
# COMPACT_ATOMS: atom_id res chain seq x y z
N LEU A 1 -10.22 -31.01 20.79
CA LEU A 1 -9.29 -29.90 20.96
C LEU A 1 -9.68 -28.82 19.92
N SER A 2 -10.23 -27.70 20.37
CA SER A 2 -10.55 -26.57 19.47
C SER A 2 -9.26 -25.98 18.90
N THR A 3 -9.24 -25.70 17.61
CA THR A 3 -8.14 -24.98 16.96
C THR A 3 -8.00 -23.59 17.62
N PRO A 4 -6.80 -23.18 18.04
CA PRO A 4 -6.59 -21.85 18.62
C PRO A 4 -7.03 -20.75 17.62
N SER A 5 -7.59 -19.66 18.14
CA SER A 5 -7.88 -18.51 17.29
C SER A 5 -6.58 -17.90 16.76
N GLU A 6 -6.63 -17.23 15.60
CA GLU A 6 -5.47 -16.55 14.99
C GLU A 6 -4.81 -15.60 16.00
N LYS A 7 -5.60 -14.81 16.71
CA LYS A 7 -5.14 -13.91 17.77
C LYS A 7 -4.37 -14.63 18.88
N ALA A 8 -4.86 -15.82 19.31
CA ALA A 8 -4.17 -16.60 20.34
C ALA A 8 -2.83 -17.19 19.84
N LEU A 9 -2.70 -17.43 18.52
CA LEU A 9 -1.43 -17.83 17.91
C LEU A 9 -0.46 -16.67 17.82
N GLU A 10 -0.92 -15.49 17.49
CA GLU A 10 -0.12 -14.25 17.46
C GLU A 10 0.44 -13.91 18.85
N GLU A 11 -0.40 -13.92 19.90
CA GLU A 11 0.05 -13.67 21.28
C GLU A 11 1.13 -14.68 21.73
N LYS A 12 1.01 -15.94 21.32
CA LYS A 12 2.05 -16.95 21.61
C LYS A 12 3.32 -16.74 20.80
N ALA A 13 3.18 -16.34 19.54
CA ALA A 13 4.32 -16.04 18.67
C ALA A 13 5.10 -14.84 19.22
N GLU A 14 4.40 -13.77 19.62
CA GLU A 14 5.00 -12.58 20.22
C GLU A 14 5.75 -12.93 21.51
N ALA A 15 5.12 -13.68 22.44
CA ALA A 15 5.74 -14.13 23.68
C ALA A 15 6.98 -14.99 23.40
N PHE A 16 6.96 -15.84 22.36
CA PHE A 16 8.13 -16.64 21.98
C PHE A 16 9.25 -15.77 21.43
N ILE A 17 8.94 -14.85 20.50
CA ILE A 17 9.92 -13.92 19.91
C ILE A 17 10.64 -13.14 21.01
N ASN A 18 9.87 -12.57 21.95
CA ASN A 18 10.42 -11.77 23.05
C ASN A 18 11.29 -12.59 24.01
N SER A 19 10.96 -13.87 24.24
CA SER A 19 11.72 -14.74 25.15
C SER A 19 12.90 -15.46 24.47
N HIS A 20 12.96 -15.51 23.14
CA HIS A 20 13.99 -16.21 22.37
C HIS A 20 14.60 -15.33 21.25
N PRO A 21 15.18 -14.16 21.60
CA PRO A 21 15.59 -13.15 20.63
C PRO A 21 16.76 -13.57 19.72
N SER A 22 17.41 -14.72 19.99
CA SER A 22 18.47 -15.28 19.16
C SER A 22 18.05 -16.51 18.35
N SER A 23 16.78 -16.92 18.43
CA SER A 23 16.28 -18.12 17.76
C SER A 23 15.86 -17.86 16.31
N LEU A 24 16.27 -18.71 15.37
CA LEU A 24 15.76 -18.69 13.99
C LEU A 24 14.25 -18.88 13.92
N VAL A 25 13.66 -19.56 14.91
CA VAL A 25 12.20 -19.72 15.01
C VAL A 25 11.52 -18.37 15.24
N SER A 26 12.18 -17.43 15.91
CA SER A 26 11.65 -16.07 16.12
C SER A 26 11.49 -15.31 14.79
N ILE A 27 12.45 -15.45 13.86
CA ILE A 27 12.31 -14.88 12.50
C ILE A 27 11.13 -15.51 11.75
N TYR A 28 11.02 -16.84 11.81
CA TYR A 28 9.91 -17.54 11.15
C TYR A 28 8.54 -17.12 11.69
N LEU A 29 8.42 -16.97 13.02
CA LEU A 29 7.17 -16.53 13.66
C LEU A 29 6.86 -15.07 13.34
N LEU A 30 7.87 -14.19 13.32
CA LEU A 30 7.72 -12.79 12.91
C LEU A 30 7.18 -12.70 11.49
N GLU A 31 7.80 -13.39 10.55
CA GLU A 31 7.37 -13.42 9.16
C GLU A 31 5.92 -13.89 9.04
N LYS A 32 5.62 -15.08 9.60
CA LYS A 32 4.33 -15.74 9.45
C LYS A 32 3.16 -14.99 10.07
N TYR A 33 3.33 -14.45 11.27
CA TYR A 33 2.23 -13.92 12.08
C TYR A 33 2.13 -12.39 12.07
N PHE A 34 3.16 -11.69 11.62
CA PHE A 34 3.19 -10.23 11.69
C PHE A 34 3.48 -9.57 10.34
N VAL A 35 4.48 -10.04 9.59
CA VAL A 35 4.87 -9.42 8.30
C VAL A 35 3.90 -9.79 7.17
N GLN A 36 3.49 -11.06 7.08
CA GLN A 36 2.60 -11.55 5.99
C GLN A 36 1.12 -11.21 6.20
N LYS A 37 0.80 -10.30 7.10
CA LYS A 37 -0.59 -9.83 7.27
C LYS A 37 -1.00 -8.90 6.13
N PRO A 38 -2.31 -8.85 5.79
CA PRO A 38 -2.82 -7.88 4.83
C PRO A 38 -2.56 -6.42 5.24
N GLN A 39 -2.50 -6.17 6.56
CA GLN A 39 -2.16 -4.86 7.13
C GLN A 39 -1.15 -5.08 8.28
N PRO A 40 0.15 -5.14 7.99
CA PRO A 40 1.18 -5.32 8.99
C PRO A 40 1.28 -4.11 9.94
N ASP A 41 1.47 -4.37 11.23
CA ASP A 41 1.86 -3.33 12.19
C ASP A 41 3.38 -3.16 12.18
N PHE A 42 3.87 -2.27 11.34
CA PHE A 42 5.31 -2.04 11.20
C PHE A 42 5.97 -1.48 12.46
N SER A 43 5.23 -0.81 13.35
CA SER A 43 5.77 -0.35 14.64
C SER A 43 6.07 -1.52 15.57
N LEU A 44 5.15 -2.48 15.66
CA LEU A 44 5.32 -3.70 16.43
C LEU A 44 6.42 -4.60 15.83
N ILE A 45 6.44 -4.74 14.49
CA ILE A 45 7.47 -5.51 13.78
C ILE A 45 8.87 -4.92 14.04
N LYS A 46 8.98 -3.60 14.02
CA LYS A 46 10.23 -2.89 14.33
C LYS A 46 10.70 -3.19 15.75
N GLU A 47 9.82 -3.06 16.73
CA GLU A 47 10.13 -3.35 18.13
C GLU A 47 10.66 -4.77 18.31
N MET A 48 9.96 -5.77 17.75
CA MET A 48 10.39 -7.17 17.79
C MET A 48 11.75 -7.38 17.12
N THR A 49 11.98 -6.72 15.97
CA THR A 49 13.21 -6.85 15.19
C THR A 49 14.40 -6.22 15.93
N GLU A 50 14.19 -5.06 16.58
CA GLU A 50 15.21 -4.38 17.38
C GLU A 50 15.63 -5.18 18.62
N HIS A 51 14.74 -6.00 19.17
CA HIS A 51 15.03 -6.90 20.30
C HIS A 51 15.79 -8.18 19.89
N MET A 52 15.89 -8.48 18.59
CA MET A 52 16.67 -9.64 18.13
C MET A 52 18.14 -9.48 18.42
N THR A 53 18.80 -10.56 18.85
CA THR A 53 20.21 -10.58 19.27
C THR A 53 21.01 -11.70 18.61
N GLY A 54 22.33 -11.68 18.81
CA GLY A 54 23.24 -12.69 18.26
C GLY A 54 23.33 -12.60 16.73
N GLY A 55 23.56 -13.73 16.08
CA GLY A 55 23.69 -13.82 14.62
C GLY A 55 22.39 -13.60 13.82
N LEU A 56 21.29 -13.23 14.48
CA LEU A 56 20.05 -12.86 13.78
C LEU A 56 20.10 -11.42 13.26
N LYS A 57 20.71 -10.50 14.02
CA LYS A 57 20.84 -9.09 13.63
C LYS A 57 21.57 -8.88 12.30
N ASP A 58 22.53 -9.75 11.99
CA ASP A 58 23.36 -9.65 10.79
C ASP A 58 22.83 -10.53 9.64
N ARG A 59 21.55 -10.92 9.69
CA ARG A 59 20.93 -11.70 8.62
C ARG A 59 20.39 -10.78 7.52
N PRO A 60 20.67 -11.05 6.24
CA PRO A 60 20.18 -10.25 5.13
C PRO A 60 18.65 -10.01 5.17
N TYR A 61 17.87 -11.01 5.57
CA TYR A 61 16.43 -10.88 5.76
C TYR A 61 16.04 -9.81 6.79
N VAL A 62 16.80 -9.72 7.91
CA VAL A 62 16.52 -8.72 8.95
C VAL A 62 16.86 -7.32 8.45
N ASP A 63 17.95 -7.18 7.69
CA ASP A 63 18.33 -5.90 7.06
C ASP A 63 17.27 -5.47 6.05
N GLU A 64 16.82 -6.38 5.16
CA GLU A 64 15.74 -6.13 4.20
C GLU A 64 14.43 -5.72 4.88
N LEU A 65 14.09 -6.36 6.01
CA LEU A 65 12.91 -6.03 6.80
C LEU A 65 13.01 -4.65 7.45
N LEU A 66 14.18 -4.30 7.99
CA LEU A 66 14.43 -2.97 8.56
C LEU A 66 14.37 -1.88 7.49
N ASP A 67 14.93 -2.12 6.30
CA ASP A 67 14.81 -1.20 5.17
C ASP A 67 13.34 -1.00 4.77
N LEU A 68 12.57 -2.07 4.72
CA LEU A 68 11.13 -2.01 4.44
C LEU A 68 10.38 -1.17 5.49
N ILE A 69 10.68 -1.40 6.78
CA ILE A 69 10.09 -0.62 7.88
C ILE A 69 10.42 0.87 7.73
N GLN A 70 11.66 1.21 7.38
CA GLN A 70 12.05 2.60 7.17
C GLN A 70 11.28 3.26 6.01
N GLU A 71 11.08 2.55 4.90
CA GLU A 71 10.29 3.08 3.77
C GLU A 71 8.83 3.27 4.17
N GLU A 72 8.24 2.33 4.92
CA GLU A 72 6.89 2.43 5.44
C GLU A 72 6.72 3.61 6.43
N GLU A 73 7.70 3.85 7.30
CA GLU A 73 7.68 4.99 8.22
C GLU A 73 7.64 6.34 7.50
N LYS A 74 8.28 6.46 6.32
CA LYS A 74 8.26 7.69 5.51
C LYS A 74 6.88 8.02 4.97
N VAL A 75 6.05 7.01 4.78
CA VAL A 75 4.71 7.11 4.20
C VAL A 75 3.61 6.69 5.19
N SER A 76 3.89 6.78 6.48
CA SER A 76 2.90 6.53 7.52
C SER A 76 1.86 7.66 7.60
N VAL A 77 0.70 7.36 8.19
CA VAL A 77 -0.37 8.35 8.44
C VAL A 77 0.19 9.57 9.19
N GLY A 78 -0.21 10.76 8.77
CA GLY A 78 0.28 12.04 9.29
C GLY A 78 1.53 12.59 8.58
N LYS A 79 2.26 11.79 7.82
CA LYS A 79 3.41 12.24 7.01
C LYS A 79 2.95 12.90 5.72
N THR A 80 3.79 13.78 5.19
CA THR A 80 3.57 14.35 3.85
C THR A 80 3.99 13.34 2.80
N ILE A 81 3.12 13.09 1.81
CA ILE A 81 3.43 12.18 0.71
C ILE A 81 4.69 12.63 -0.05
N PRO A 82 5.62 11.72 -0.36
CA PRO A 82 6.73 12.00 -1.29
C PRO A 82 6.23 12.52 -2.64
N TYR A 83 7.09 13.24 -3.34
CA TYR A 83 6.76 13.71 -4.69
C TYR A 83 6.69 12.54 -5.67
N VAL A 84 5.51 12.36 -6.23
CA VAL A 84 5.23 11.36 -7.27
C VAL A 84 4.70 12.07 -8.51
N ASN A 85 5.16 11.62 -9.67
CA ASN A 85 4.79 12.16 -10.97
C ASN A 85 4.77 11.03 -12.01
N LEU A 86 3.67 10.89 -12.75
CA LEU A 86 3.46 9.88 -13.78
C LEU A 86 2.69 10.45 -14.98
N PRO A 87 2.97 9.97 -16.20
CA PRO A 87 2.19 10.38 -17.36
C PRO A 87 0.79 9.76 -17.34
N ASN A 88 -0.20 10.53 -17.80
CA ASN A 88 -1.52 9.99 -18.13
C ASN A 88 -1.56 9.47 -19.58
N ALA A 89 -2.73 8.99 -20.03
CA ALA A 89 -2.93 8.47 -21.39
C ALA A 89 -2.58 9.48 -22.50
N LYS A 90 -2.61 10.79 -22.21
CA LYS A 90 -2.26 11.87 -23.14
C LYS A 90 -0.78 12.28 -23.04
N GLY A 91 0.00 11.65 -22.18
CA GLY A 91 1.40 12.01 -21.91
C GLY A 91 1.58 13.22 -20.97
N THR A 92 0.48 13.77 -20.43
CA THR A 92 0.56 14.86 -19.45
C THR A 92 1.03 14.31 -18.11
N GLN A 93 2.01 14.97 -17.52
CA GLN A 93 2.54 14.59 -16.20
C GLN A 93 1.55 14.97 -15.11
N ILE A 94 1.13 13.98 -14.35
CA ILE A 94 0.21 14.09 -13.24
C ILE A 94 0.95 13.88 -11.92
N SER A 95 0.70 14.75 -10.97
CA SER A 95 1.22 14.66 -9.61
C SER A 95 0.15 15.12 -8.61
N ARG A 96 0.44 15.04 -7.31
CA ARG A 96 -0.46 15.60 -6.30
C ARG A 96 -0.85 17.06 -6.59
N THR A 97 0.06 17.84 -7.14
CA THR A 97 -0.20 19.26 -7.45
C THR A 97 -1.26 19.46 -8.54
N SER A 98 -1.54 18.45 -9.36
CA SER A 98 -2.64 18.46 -10.33
C SER A 98 -4.02 18.43 -9.64
N PHE A 99 -4.06 18.07 -8.35
CA PHE A 99 -5.26 17.99 -7.52
C PHE A 99 -5.20 18.98 -6.34
N LYS A 100 -4.60 20.17 -6.58
CA LYS A 100 -4.44 21.18 -5.55
C LYS A 100 -5.76 21.47 -4.81
N ASP A 101 -5.65 21.69 -3.51
CA ASP A 101 -6.75 22.04 -2.60
C ASP A 101 -7.87 20.99 -2.49
N LYS A 102 -7.58 19.74 -2.85
CA LYS A 102 -8.53 18.62 -2.76
C LYS A 102 -8.02 17.52 -1.84
N TYR A 103 -8.95 16.82 -1.21
CA TYR A 103 -8.70 15.47 -0.72
C TYR A 103 -8.48 14.57 -1.92
N LEU A 104 -7.43 13.78 -1.88
CA LEU A 104 -7.03 12.93 -3.00
C LEU A 104 -6.96 11.47 -2.57
N LEU A 105 -7.76 10.63 -3.20
CA LEU A 105 -7.61 9.19 -3.11
C LEU A 105 -6.71 8.72 -4.26
N ILE A 106 -5.52 8.21 -3.94
CA ILE A 106 -4.63 7.55 -4.89
C ILE A 106 -4.92 6.06 -4.82
N HIS A 107 -5.22 5.43 -5.95
CA HIS A 107 -5.51 4.02 -6.08
C HIS A 107 -4.51 3.32 -6.99
N PHE A 108 -3.82 2.32 -6.46
CA PHE A 108 -2.89 1.46 -7.19
C PHE A 108 -3.61 0.20 -7.65
N TRP A 109 -3.49 -0.11 -8.93
CA TRP A 109 -4.24 -1.20 -9.56
C TRP A 109 -3.51 -1.77 -10.77
N ALA A 110 -4.03 -2.87 -11.33
CA ALA A 110 -3.61 -3.38 -12.64
C ALA A 110 -4.78 -4.06 -13.36
N SER A 111 -4.76 -4.05 -14.69
CA SER A 111 -5.82 -4.66 -15.52
C SER A 111 -5.85 -6.18 -15.43
N TRP A 112 -4.73 -6.79 -15.07
CA TRP A 112 -4.55 -8.24 -14.92
C TRP A 112 -4.84 -8.76 -13.50
N ASP A 113 -5.07 -7.86 -12.51
CA ASP A 113 -5.34 -8.24 -11.13
C ASP A 113 -6.85 -8.27 -10.83
N PRO A 114 -7.44 -9.45 -10.52
CA PRO A 114 -8.87 -9.56 -10.23
C PRO A 114 -9.34 -8.73 -9.04
N GLN A 115 -8.52 -8.59 -8.00
CA GLN A 115 -8.88 -7.81 -6.82
C GLN A 115 -8.91 -6.31 -7.13
N SER A 116 -8.03 -5.84 -8.02
CA SER A 116 -8.08 -4.48 -8.55
C SER A 116 -9.37 -4.19 -9.31
N MET A 117 -9.89 -5.17 -10.06
CA MET A 117 -11.17 -5.01 -10.77
C MET A 117 -12.35 -4.86 -9.81
N GLU A 118 -12.36 -5.61 -8.71
CA GLU A 118 -13.38 -5.47 -7.65
C GLU A 118 -13.28 -4.10 -6.96
N ALA A 119 -12.05 -3.67 -6.61
CA ALA A 119 -11.80 -2.36 -6.03
C ALA A 119 -12.21 -1.22 -6.98
N ASN A 120 -11.92 -1.34 -8.29
CA ASN A 120 -12.37 -0.38 -9.30
C ASN A 120 -13.89 -0.26 -9.35
N ALA A 121 -14.64 -1.36 -9.16
CA ALA A 121 -16.09 -1.33 -9.11
C ALA A 121 -16.61 -0.58 -7.86
N ALA A 122 -15.97 -0.74 -6.70
CA ALA A 122 -16.26 0.01 -5.48
C ALA A 122 -15.95 1.51 -5.68
N LEU A 123 -14.78 1.84 -6.21
CA LEU A 123 -14.35 3.22 -6.46
C LEU A 123 -15.25 3.95 -7.47
N ARG A 124 -15.85 3.25 -8.44
CA ARG A 124 -16.86 3.86 -9.31
C ARG A 124 -18.09 4.34 -8.55
N ARG A 125 -18.52 3.60 -7.52
CA ARG A 125 -19.66 4.01 -6.67
C ARG A 125 -19.33 5.26 -5.89
N ILE A 126 -18.14 5.28 -5.27
CA ILE A 126 -17.61 6.43 -4.53
C ILE A 126 -17.48 7.64 -5.47
N TYR A 127 -16.82 7.47 -6.63
CA TYR A 127 -16.61 8.54 -7.58
C TYR A 127 -17.93 9.15 -8.08
N LYS A 128 -18.94 8.31 -8.34
CA LYS A 128 -20.28 8.77 -8.74
C LYS A 128 -20.99 9.56 -7.61
N LYS A 129 -20.83 9.13 -6.35
CA LYS A 129 -21.37 9.82 -5.16
C LYS A 129 -20.71 11.17 -4.99
N GLU A 130 -19.40 11.22 -5.17
CA GLU A 130 -18.56 12.41 -4.97
C GLU A 130 -18.39 13.27 -6.26
N GLU A 131 -19.05 12.94 -7.38
CA GLU A 131 -18.88 13.62 -8.69
C GLU A 131 -19.09 15.14 -8.61
N LYS A 132 -19.97 15.62 -7.72
CA LYS A 132 -20.25 17.05 -7.50
C LYS A 132 -19.39 17.68 -6.42
N ASN A 133 -18.63 16.89 -5.67
CA ASN A 133 -17.77 17.38 -4.62
C ASN A 133 -16.45 17.91 -5.21
N LYS A 134 -16.35 19.23 -5.28
CA LYS A 134 -15.17 19.92 -5.82
C LYS A 134 -13.91 19.74 -4.97
N LEU A 135 -14.07 19.27 -3.73
CA LEU A 135 -12.97 19.07 -2.77
C LEU A 135 -12.45 17.63 -2.79
N PHE A 136 -13.02 16.74 -3.58
CA PHE A 136 -12.58 15.37 -3.72
C PHE A 136 -12.00 15.11 -5.11
N ALA A 137 -10.95 14.29 -5.16
CA ALA A 137 -10.37 13.79 -6.40
C ALA A 137 -9.92 12.34 -6.23
N LEU A 138 -9.89 11.60 -7.32
CA LEU A 138 -9.38 10.25 -7.39
C LEU A 138 -8.32 10.18 -8.49
N TRP A 139 -7.19 9.52 -8.21
CA TRP A 139 -6.10 9.29 -9.14
C TRP A 139 -5.75 7.81 -9.16
N GLY A 140 -5.94 7.15 -10.29
CA GLY A 140 -5.53 5.78 -10.51
C GLY A 140 -4.08 5.73 -11.02
N ILE A 141 -3.26 4.92 -10.38
CA ILE A 141 -1.90 4.59 -10.82
C ILE A 141 -1.89 3.11 -11.16
N SER A 142 -1.69 2.81 -12.45
CA SER A 142 -1.67 1.43 -12.92
C SER A 142 -0.25 0.86 -12.98
N LEU A 143 -0.15 -0.44 -12.65
CA LEU A 143 1.05 -1.26 -12.80
C LEU A 143 1.04 -2.10 -14.07
N ASP A 144 0.26 -1.72 -15.05
CA ASP A 144 0.26 -2.38 -16.35
C ASP A 144 1.59 -2.17 -17.09
N ILE A 145 1.96 -3.15 -17.90
CA ILE A 145 3.13 -3.09 -18.80
C ILE A 145 2.72 -2.97 -20.27
N ASP A 146 1.44 -3.21 -20.58
CA ASP A 146 0.87 -3.08 -21.91
C ASP A 146 -0.15 -1.93 -21.96
N ARG A 147 0.09 -0.96 -22.84
CA ARG A 147 -0.76 0.21 -23.01
C ARG A 147 -2.17 -0.15 -23.48
N LYS A 148 -2.28 -1.11 -24.39
CA LYS A 148 -3.55 -1.47 -24.98
C LYS A 148 -4.47 -2.14 -23.94
N GLU A 149 -3.93 -3.07 -23.17
CA GLU A 149 -4.67 -3.74 -22.10
C GLU A 149 -5.14 -2.76 -21.03
N TRP A 150 -4.26 -1.81 -20.64
CA TRP A 150 -4.60 -0.74 -19.72
C TRP A 150 -5.74 0.16 -20.23
N GLU A 151 -5.65 0.65 -21.48
CA GLU A 151 -6.68 1.51 -22.09
C GLU A 151 -8.01 0.76 -22.27
N GLU A 152 -7.97 -0.53 -22.62
CA GLU A 152 -9.15 -1.39 -22.71
C GLU A 152 -9.82 -1.58 -21.34
N ALA A 153 -9.02 -1.81 -20.27
CA ALA A 153 -9.52 -1.93 -18.92
C ALA A 153 -10.18 -0.64 -18.43
N ILE A 154 -9.56 0.52 -18.65
CA ILE A 154 -10.16 1.83 -18.32
C ILE A 154 -11.53 1.99 -18.98
N LYS A 155 -11.66 1.62 -20.26
CA LYS A 155 -12.93 1.71 -21.01
C LYS A 155 -13.95 0.70 -20.49
N ARG A 156 -13.55 -0.57 -20.37
CA ARG A 156 -14.39 -1.68 -19.88
C ARG A 156 -14.97 -1.35 -18.50
N ASP A 157 -14.13 -0.90 -17.59
CA ASP A 157 -14.49 -0.64 -16.20
C ASP A 157 -15.02 0.79 -16.00
N THR A 158 -15.08 1.59 -17.04
CA THR A 158 -15.60 2.97 -17.03
C THR A 158 -14.93 3.84 -15.96
N LEU A 159 -13.59 3.82 -15.89
CA LEU A 159 -12.81 4.57 -14.93
C LEU A 159 -12.67 6.03 -15.39
N LYS A 160 -13.57 6.90 -14.92
CA LYS A 160 -13.69 8.29 -15.39
C LYS A 160 -12.77 9.29 -14.71
N TRP A 161 -12.08 8.88 -13.65
CA TRP A 161 -11.09 9.71 -12.95
C TRP A 161 -9.73 9.65 -13.63
N GLU A 162 -8.82 10.52 -13.22
CA GLU A 162 -7.47 10.61 -13.79
C GLU A 162 -6.71 9.30 -13.63
N GLN A 163 -6.12 8.83 -14.71
CA GLN A 163 -5.40 7.56 -14.78
C GLN A 163 -3.98 7.79 -15.30
N SER A 164 -3.00 7.23 -14.62
CA SER A 164 -1.59 7.30 -14.98
C SER A 164 -0.95 5.92 -15.02
N CYS A 165 -0.04 5.73 -15.98
CA CYS A 165 0.78 4.54 -16.12
C CYS A 165 2.06 4.89 -16.89
N ASP A 166 3.21 4.41 -16.43
CA ASP A 166 4.49 4.51 -17.15
C ASP A 166 4.90 3.19 -17.81
N PHE A 167 4.06 2.17 -17.70
CA PHE A 167 4.26 0.81 -18.23
C PHE A 167 5.50 0.08 -17.70
N SER A 168 5.98 0.49 -16.52
CA SER A 168 7.12 -0.13 -15.84
C SER A 168 6.74 -1.25 -14.87
N GLY A 169 5.45 -1.54 -14.71
CA GLY A 169 4.94 -2.55 -13.79
C GLY A 169 5.37 -2.25 -12.34
N TRP A 170 5.83 -3.27 -11.64
CA TRP A 170 6.36 -3.13 -10.27
C TRP A 170 7.64 -2.30 -10.17
N ASN A 171 8.31 -1.97 -11.28
CA ASN A 171 9.51 -1.11 -11.30
C ASN A 171 9.17 0.38 -11.38
N THR A 172 7.89 0.76 -11.43
CA THR A 172 7.49 2.17 -11.42
C THR A 172 7.93 2.85 -10.13
N ALA A 173 8.43 4.08 -10.23
CA ALA A 173 9.00 4.81 -9.10
C ALA A 173 8.03 4.98 -7.91
N PRO A 174 6.72 5.24 -8.09
CA PRO A 174 5.78 5.36 -6.99
C PRO A 174 5.67 4.14 -6.09
N ILE A 175 5.85 2.93 -6.61
CA ILE A 175 5.76 1.69 -5.83
C ILE A 175 6.77 1.70 -4.69
N LYS A 176 8.03 1.98 -4.99
CA LYS A 176 9.08 2.06 -3.97
C LYS A 176 8.92 3.30 -3.08
N GLN A 177 8.65 4.46 -3.68
CA GLN A 177 8.53 5.73 -2.94
C GLN A 177 7.37 5.75 -1.94
N LEU A 178 6.31 5.00 -2.23
CA LEU A 178 5.09 4.95 -1.41
C LEU A 178 4.92 3.61 -0.67
N ALA A 179 5.97 2.78 -0.67
CA ALA A 179 6.01 1.48 0.00
C ALA A 179 4.80 0.58 -0.35
N ILE A 180 4.41 0.55 -1.63
CA ILE A 180 3.30 -0.30 -2.10
C ILE A 180 3.82 -1.72 -2.32
N GLN A 181 3.22 -2.70 -1.62
CA GLN A 181 3.70 -4.08 -1.62
C GLN A 181 2.74 -5.06 -2.29
N ALA A 182 1.46 -4.69 -2.42
CA ALA A 182 0.43 -5.53 -3.01
C ALA A 182 -0.60 -4.68 -3.75
N LEU A 183 -1.38 -5.31 -4.63
CA LEU A 183 -2.53 -4.73 -5.29
C LEU A 183 -3.83 -5.42 -4.82
N PRO A 184 -4.94 -4.68 -4.80
CA PRO A 184 -5.02 -3.22 -4.87
C PRO A 184 -4.51 -2.55 -3.60
N ALA A 185 -4.02 -1.31 -3.71
CA ALA A 185 -3.66 -0.48 -2.58
C ALA A 185 -4.23 0.93 -2.75
N ASN A 186 -4.40 1.66 -1.64
CA ASN A 186 -4.80 3.05 -1.73
C ASN A 186 -4.15 3.91 -0.64
N LEU A 187 -4.03 5.21 -0.95
CA LEU A 187 -3.61 6.26 -0.03
C LEU A 187 -4.62 7.39 -0.10
N PHE A 188 -5.11 7.83 1.05
CA PHE A 188 -5.99 8.98 1.16
C PHE A 188 -5.23 10.18 1.71
N LEU A 189 -5.28 11.29 0.99
CA LEU A 189 -4.50 12.49 1.29
C LEU A 189 -5.41 13.68 1.60
N SER A 190 -5.00 14.48 2.57
CA SER A 190 -5.59 15.82 2.80
C SER A 190 -5.19 16.81 1.68
N PRO A 191 -5.86 17.96 1.59
CA PRO A 191 -5.48 19.04 0.67
C PRO A 191 -4.05 19.53 0.84
N SER A 192 -3.47 19.41 2.04
CA SER A 192 -2.06 19.75 2.30
C SER A 192 -1.08 18.67 1.81
N GLY A 193 -1.56 17.49 1.43
CA GLY A 193 -0.74 16.35 1.00
C GLY A 193 -0.24 15.48 2.16
N LYS A 194 -0.87 15.58 3.33
CA LYS A 194 -0.65 14.61 4.41
C LYS A 194 -1.43 13.34 4.14
N ILE A 195 -0.84 12.20 4.45
CA ILE A 195 -1.49 10.90 4.39
C ILE A 195 -2.45 10.80 5.58
N GLU A 196 -3.73 10.68 5.30
CA GLU A 196 -4.80 10.54 6.31
C GLU A 196 -5.22 9.08 6.48
N GLY A 197 -4.99 8.22 5.46
CA GLY A 197 -5.29 6.79 5.50
C GLY A 197 -4.54 6.00 4.45
N LYS A 198 -4.35 4.71 4.72
CA LYS A 198 -3.74 3.72 3.82
C LYS A 198 -4.64 2.50 3.76
N ASN A 199 -4.79 1.91 2.60
CA ASN A 199 -5.58 0.68 2.37
C ASN A 199 -6.97 0.73 3.01
N MET A 200 -7.62 1.89 2.87
CA MET A 200 -8.96 2.15 3.41
C MET A 200 -10.00 1.32 2.65
N SER A 201 -10.98 0.83 3.36
CA SER A 201 -12.15 0.16 2.78
C SER A 201 -13.10 1.16 2.09
N GLU A 202 -14.07 0.65 1.32
CA GLU A 202 -15.12 1.50 0.71
C GLU A 202 -15.94 2.27 1.77
N GLU A 203 -16.09 1.70 2.96
CA GLU A 203 -16.87 2.29 4.05
C GLU A 203 -16.11 3.43 4.76
N ASP A 204 -14.78 3.43 4.70
CA ASP A 204 -13.91 4.40 5.37
C ASP A 204 -13.63 5.64 4.49
N ILE A 205 -13.88 5.54 3.18
CA ILE A 205 -13.72 6.60 2.18
C ILE A 205 -15.03 7.38 2.04
#